data_54b3e3d19b972c10f53b6604cd694b21
#
_entry.id   54b3e3d19b972c10f53b6604cd694b21
#
_cell.length_a   1.000
_cell.length_b   1.000
_cell.length_c   1.000
_cell.angle_alpha   90.00
_cell.angle_beta   90.00
_cell.angle_gamma   90.00
#
_symmetry.space_group_name_H-M   'P 1'
#
loop_
_entity.id
_entity.type
_entity.pdbx_description
1 polymer ?
#
loop_
_entity_poly.entity_id
_entity_poly.type
_entity_poly.pdbx_seq_one_letter_code
_entity_poly.pdbx_strand_id
1 'polypeptide(L)'
;MTPSRDIARLIEIMAQLRTPVTGCPWDLEQNFQTIAPYTIEEAYEVADAIARNDLDDLRDELGDLLLQVVYHARMAEEENAFSFGDVVEAICRKMIRRHPHVFADRDGNIAPAGVKSQWERIKAEEKAERATRRSGNAETSGSLLSNVKTGQPALTRAMALQRKASTVGFDCNDPRAVLQKIREEADEIEAALDHGDKAELASETGDLLFALVNLARHVDADPETALHGTNAKFERRFAYIERALASKDRTLEAASLAEMDALWNEAKANETRPSCPPSEHSAR
;
A
#
# COMPACT_ATOMS: atom_id res chain seq x y z
N MET A 1 19.40 -18.24 22.82
CA MET A 1 18.40 -17.17 23.14
C MET A 1 17.00 -17.78 23.07
N THR A 2 16.09 -17.44 23.99
CA THR A 2 14.72 -17.97 24.00
C THR A 2 13.72 -16.91 23.50
N PRO A 3 12.66 -17.30 22.77
CA PRO A 3 11.59 -16.38 22.38
C PRO A 3 10.93 -15.73 23.61
N SER A 4 10.46 -14.49 23.45
CA SER A 4 9.77 -13.72 24.50
C SER A 4 8.67 -12.87 23.88
N ARG A 5 7.69 -12.47 24.69
CA ARG A 5 6.66 -11.49 24.32
C ARG A 5 7.09 -10.04 24.58
N ASP A 6 8.29 -9.86 25.13
CA ASP A 6 8.86 -8.55 25.43
C ASP A 6 9.55 -8.00 24.18
N ILE A 7 9.20 -6.78 23.79
CA ILE A 7 9.84 -6.07 22.67
C ILE A 7 11.35 -5.92 22.83
N ALA A 8 11.85 -5.83 24.08
CA ALA A 8 13.27 -5.76 24.34
C ALA A 8 14.03 -6.98 23.77
N ARG A 9 13.38 -8.15 23.70
CA ARG A 9 13.96 -9.36 23.09
C ARG A 9 14.16 -9.19 21.58
N LEU A 10 13.21 -8.58 20.86
CA LEU A 10 13.36 -8.35 19.43
C LEU A 10 14.48 -7.33 19.15
N ILE A 11 14.57 -6.28 19.96
CA ILE A 11 15.66 -5.29 19.89
C ILE A 11 17.01 -5.95 20.12
N GLU A 12 17.12 -6.83 21.11
CA GLU A 12 18.34 -7.59 21.39
C GLU A 12 18.72 -8.53 20.24
N ILE A 13 17.74 -9.22 19.64
CA ILE A 13 17.96 -10.09 18.48
C ILE A 13 18.53 -9.26 17.32
N MET A 14 17.93 -8.14 16.98
CA MET A 14 18.41 -7.28 15.91
C MET A 14 19.80 -6.71 16.19
N ALA A 15 20.09 -6.32 17.43
CA ALA A 15 21.42 -5.88 17.83
C ALA A 15 22.46 -7.00 17.63
N GLN A 16 22.13 -8.25 17.94
CA GLN A 16 23.03 -9.39 17.73
C GLN A 16 23.22 -9.70 16.23
N LEU A 17 22.15 -9.70 15.44
CA LEU A 17 22.22 -9.90 13.99
C LEU A 17 23.14 -8.87 13.31
N ARG A 18 23.15 -7.63 13.80
CA ARG A 18 23.97 -6.54 13.26
C ARG A 18 25.23 -6.25 14.09
N THR A 19 25.68 -7.18 14.92
CA THR A 19 26.96 -7.03 15.63
C THR A 19 28.12 -7.25 14.66
N PRO A 20 29.07 -6.29 14.52
CA PRO A 20 30.23 -6.46 13.64
C PRO A 20 30.97 -7.76 13.93
N VAL A 21 31.42 -8.44 12.88
CA VAL A 21 32.19 -9.70 12.90
C VAL A 21 31.39 -10.94 13.32
N THR A 22 30.51 -10.87 14.32
CA THR A 22 29.79 -12.04 14.87
C THR A 22 28.32 -12.10 14.46
N GLY A 23 27.79 -11.05 13.86
CA GLY A 23 26.41 -10.99 13.38
C GLY A 23 26.20 -11.74 12.06
N CYS A 24 25.01 -11.66 11.54
CA CYS A 24 24.67 -12.25 10.26
C CYS A 24 25.28 -11.43 9.11
N PRO A 25 26.06 -12.05 8.20
CA PRO A 25 26.71 -11.33 7.11
C PRO A 25 25.72 -10.58 6.22
N TRP A 26 24.56 -11.17 5.94
CA TRP A 26 23.51 -10.52 5.13
C TRP A 26 22.95 -9.27 5.83
N ASP A 27 22.63 -9.38 7.12
CA ASP A 27 22.10 -8.24 7.89
C ASP A 27 23.12 -7.11 8.02
N LEU A 28 24.41 -7.41 8.09
CA LEU A 28 25.48 -6.42 8.19
C LEU A 28 25.65 -5.59 6.90
N GLU A 29 25.36 -6.17 5.73
CA GLU A 29 25.45 -5.50 4.44
C GLU A 29 24.27 -4.55 4.18
N GLN A 30 23.17 -4.69 4.91
CA GLN A 30 21.96 -3.91 4.65
C GLN A 30 22.09 -2.46 5.11
N ASN A 31 21.38 -1.59 4.41
CA ASN A 31 21.21 -0.17 4.71
C ASN A 31 19.73 0.25 4.55
N PHE A 32 19.40 1.50 4.84
CA PHE A 32 18.02 2.00 4.76
C PHE A 32 17.38 1.78 3.40
N GLN A 33 18.14 1.95 2.31
CA GLN A 33 17.65 1.83 0.95
C GLN A 33 17.37 0.38 0.55
N THR A 34 18.22 -0.56 0.99
CA THR A 34 18.06 -1.98 0.69
C THR A 34 16.93 -2.63 1.49
N ILE A 35 16.62 -2.11 2.68
CA ILE A 35 15.53 -2.62 3.54
C ILE A 35 14.19 -1.92 3.25
N ALA A 36 14.17 -0.71 2.69
CA ALA A 36 12.93 0.01 2.39
C ALA A 36 11.92 -0.78 1.52
N PRO A 37 12.32 -1.58 0.50
CA PRO A 37 11.38 -2.42 -0.24
C PRO A 37 10.64 -3.44 0.63
N TYR A 38 11.35 -4.14 1.53
CA TYR A 38 10.75 -5.10 2.47
C TYR A 38 9.73 -4.44 3.40
N THR A 39 10.00 -3.23 3.89
CA THR A 39 9.03 -2.49 4.71
C THR A 39 7.71 -2.24 3.98
N ILE A 40 7.75 -2.07 2.65
CA ILE A 40 6.55 -1.91 1.81
C ILE A 40 5.87 -3.25 1.60
N GLU A 41 6.63 -4.31 1.35
CA GLU A 41 6.17 -5.70 1.19
C GLU A 41 5.38 -6.14 2.43
N GLU A 42 5.97 -6.08 3.63
CA GLU A 42 5.30 -6.44 4.88
C GLU A 42 4.01 -5.64 5.12
N ALA A 43 3.99 -4.36 4.73
CA ALA A 43 2.76 -3.57 4.84
C ALA A 43 1.65 -4.06 3.88
N TYR A 44 2.01 -4.60 2.71
CA TYR A 44 1.05 -5.21 1.80
C TYR A 44 0.61 -6.60 2.29
N GLU A 45 1.48 -7.40 2.88
CA GLU A 45 1.16 -8.71 3.46
C GLU A 45 0.19 -8.57 4.63
N VAL A 46 0.39 -7.58 5.51
CA VAL A 46 -0.61 -7.19 6.52
C VAL A 46 -1.95 -6.84 5.88
N ALA A 47 -1.97 -6.08 4.78
CA ALA A 47 -3.22 -5.71 4.11
C ALA A 47 -3.91 -6.92 3.45
N ASP A 48 -3.15 -7.85 2.90
CA ASP A 48 -3.65 -9.09 2.31
C ASP A 48 -4.24 -10.03 3.37
N ALA A 49 -3.54 -10.26 4.49
CA ALA A 49 -4.04 -11.05 5.61
C ALA A 49 -5.38 -10.48 6.14
N ILE A 50 -5.53 -9.15 6.22
CA ILE A 50 -6.79 -8.48 6.56
C ILE A 50 -7.86 -8.77 5.51
N ALA A 51 -7.53 -8.68 4.22
CA ALA A 51 -8.49 -8.91 3.12
C ALA A 51 -8.99 -10.35 3.10
N ARG A 52 -8.14 -11.31 3.43
CA ARG A 52 -8.47 -12.74 3.58
C ARG A 52 -9.19 -13.06 4.90
N ASN A 53 -9.24 -12.12 5.84
CA ASN A 53 -9.75 -12.32 7.20
C ASN A 53 -9.02 -13.46 7.95
N ASP A 54 -7.71 -13.59 7.70
CA ASP A 54 -6.81 -14.55 8.33
C ASP A 54 -6.08 -13.89 9.51
N LEU A 55 -6.57 -14.16 10.73
CA LEU A 55 -6.01 -13.53 11.94
C LEU A 55 -4.71 -14.18 12.41
N ASP A 56 -4.44 -15.43 12.04
CA ASP A 56 -3.18 -16.07 12.37
C ASP A 56 -2.06 -15.52 11.50
N ASP A 57 -2.29 -15.42 10.21
CA ASP A 57 -1.38 -14.80 9.27
C ASP A 57 -1.17 -13.31 9.59
N LEU A 58 -2.25 -12.57 9.86
CA LEU A 58 -2.16 -11.17 10.28
C LEU A 58 -1.26 -10.95 11.50
N ARG A 59 -1.25 -11.90 12.46
CA ARG A 59 -0.35 -11.82 13.62
C ARG A 59 1.11 -11.94 13.17
N ASP A 60 1.39 -12.83 12.25
CA ASP A 60 2.73 -13.11 11.78
C ASP A 60 3.24 -11.94 10.92
N GLU A 61 2.43 -11.42 10.00
CA GLU A 61 2.76 -10.26 9.17
C GLU A 61 2.93 -8.94 9.98
N LEU A 62 2.15 -8.77 11.05
CA LEU A 62 2.38 -7.66 11.99
C LEU A 62 3.71 -7.81 12.74
N GLY A 63 4.17 -9.02 12.96
CA GLY A 63 5.49 -9.32 13.52
C GLY A 63 6.61 -8.90 12.56
N ASP A 64 6.48 -9.21 11.29
CA ASP A 64 7.45 -8.89 10.24
C ASP A 64 7.49 -7.37 9.98
N LEU A 65 6.34 -6.72 9.93
CA LEU A 65 6.29 -5.25 9.86
C LEU A 65 6.93 -4.60 11.10
N LEU A 66 6.74 -5.15 12.30
CA LEU A 66 7.41 -4.67 13.52
C LEU A 66 8.92 -4.88 13.44
N LEU A 67 9.39 -6.00 12.89
CA LEU A 67 10.80 -6.27 12.63
C LEU A 67 11.41 -5.17 11.75
N GLN A 68 10.72 -4.73 10.68
CA GLN A 68 11.20 -3.63 9.83
C GLN A 68 11.41 -2.33 10.63
N VAL A 69 10.50 -2.02 11.56
CA VAL A 69 10.65 -0.83 12.42
C VAL A 69 11.88 -0.95 13.31
N VAL A 70 12.10 -2.12 13.94
CA VAL A 70 13.28 -2.38 14.81
C VAL A 70 14.55 -2.36 13.98
N TYR A 71 14.53 -2.90 12.76
CA TYR A 71 15.67 -2.92 11.85
C TYR A 71 16.14 -1.51 11.49
N HIS A 72 15.22 -0.67 11.02
CA HIS A 72 15.54 0.72 10.71
C HIS A 72 16.02 1.50 11.92
N ALA A 73 15.41 1.28 13.09
CA ALA A 73 15.83 1.93 14.33
C ALA A 73 17.25 1.49 14.74
N ARG A 74 17.60 0.22 14.53
CA ARG A 74 18.96 -0.28 14.80
C ARG A 74 19.99 0.34 13.88
N MET A 75 19.72 0.45 12.59
CA MET A 75 20.63 1.13 11.64
C MET A 75 20.81 2.61 12.02
N ALA A 76 19.74 3.29 12.45
CA ALA A 76 19.82 4.67 12.90
C ALA A 76 20.64 4.82 14.20
N GLU A 77 20.55 3.87 15.11
CA GLU A 77 21.35 3.84 16.33
C GLU A 77 22.85 3.65 16.02
N GLU A 78 23.19 2.81 15.05
CA GLU A 78 24.56 2.62 14.55
C GLU A 78 25.15 3.91 13.97
N GLU A 79 24.33 4.75 13.37
CA GLU A 79 24.69 6.09 12.86
C GLU A 79 24.63 7.17 13.95
N ASN A 80 24.31 6.84 15.20
CA ASN A 80 24.09 7.79 16.31
C ASN A 80 23.00 8.84 16.02
N ALA A 81 21.99 8.50 15.22
CA ALA A 81 20.89 9.40 14.85
C ALA A 81 19.73 9.32 15.86
N PHE A 82 19.19 8.12 16.11
CA PHE A 82 18.14 7.84 17.08
C PHE A 82 18.06 6.33 17.38
N SER A 83 17.41 5.96 18.48
CA SER A 83 17.15 4.59 18.90
C SER A 83 15.68 4.18 18.68
N PHE A 84 15.38 2.90 18.89
CA PHE A 84 13.98 2.42 18.92
C PHE A 84 13.14 3.14 19.99
N GLY A 85 13.75 3.44 21.15
CA GLY A 85 13.06 4.22 22.20
C GLY A 85 12.58 5.59 21.74
N ASP A 86 13.37 6.27 20.90
CA ASP A 86 13.01 7.57 20.33
C ASP A 86 11.85 7.45 19.35
N VAL A 87 11.77 6.36 18.58
CA VAL A 87 10.64 6.07 17.70
C VAL A 87 9.36 5.89 18.51
N VAL A 88 9.42 5.12 19.60
CA VAL A 88 8.28 4.92 20.51
C VAL A 88 7.87 6.22 21.15
N GLU A 89 8.80 7.02 21.68
CA GLU A 89 8.51 8.32 22.28
C GLU A 89 7.84 9.26 21.27
N ALA A 90 8.35 9.31 20.04
CA ALA A 90 7.80 10.17 18.99
C ALA A 90 6.34 9.83 18.67
N ILE A 91 5.99 8.54 18.55
CA ILE A 91 4.61 8.14 18.29
C ILE A 91 3.70 8.36 19.51
N CYS A 92 4.16 8.06 20.73
CA CYS A 92 3.42 8.31 21.95
C CYS A 92 3.08 9.80 22.11
N ARG A 93 4.08 10.67 21.98
CA ARG A 93 3.91 12.13 22.02
C ARG A 93 2.88 12.61 21.00
N LYS A 94 2.95 12.08 19.79
CA LYS A 94 2.01 12.40 18.72
C LYS A 94 0.58 11.94 19.04
N MET A 95 0.40 10.72 19.58
CA MET A 95 -0.92 10.18 19.92
C MET A 95 -1.54 10.96 21.06
N ILE A 96 -0.80 11.26 22.13
CA ILE A 96 -1.26 12.07 23.27
C ILE A 96 -1.70 13.47 22.78
N ARG A 97 -0.87 14.14 21.97
CA ARG A 97 -1.18 15.47 21.42
C ARG A 97 -2.43 15.48 20.53
N ARG A 98 -2.65 14.42 19.74
CA ARG A 98 -3.77 14.34 18.79
C ARG A 98 -5.09 13.89 19.43
N HIS A 99 -5.06 13.36 20.63
CA HIS A 99 -6.23 12.86 21.33
C HIS A 99 -6.41 13.52 22.72
N PRO A 100 -6.46 14.87 22.80
CA PRO A 100 -6.60 15.56 24.08
C PRO A 100 -7.90 15.18 24.79
N HIS A 101 -8.96 14.88 24.06
CA HIS A 101 -10.22 14.36 24.59
C HIS A 101 -10.10 13.03 25.34
N VAL A 102 -9.02 12.26 25.10
CA VAL A 102 -8.73 11.00 25.81
C VAL A 102 -7.73 11.22 26.94
N PHE A 103 -6.70 12.06 26.70
CA PHE A 103 -5.52 12.14 27.57
C PHE A 103 -5.44 13.43 28.41
N ALA A 104 -6.13 14.52 28.04
CA ALA A 104 -6.04 15.80 28.74
C ALA A 104 -7.34 16.24 29.43
N ASP A 105 -8.48 16.20 28.75
CA ASP A 105 -9.77 16.66 29.25
C ASP A 105 -10.81 15.54 29.23
N ARG A 106 -11.18 15.03 30.41
CA ARG A 106 -12.21 13.99 30.54
C ARG A 106 -13.66 14.52 30.51
N ASP A 107 -13.86 15.82 30.43
CA ASP A 107 -15.21 16.46 30.53
C ASP A 107 -15.90 16.62 29.15
N GLY A 108 -15.30 16.19 28.07
CA GLY A 108 -15.84 16.41 26.74
C GLY A 108 -16.37 15.15 26.05
N ASN A 109 -17.68 14.97 26.06
CA ASN A 109 -18.38 14.07 25.16
C ASN A 109 -18.33 14.70 23.75
N ILE A 110 -17.17 14.62 23.07
CA ILE A 110 -16.98 15.19 21.73
C ILE A 110 -17.57 14.23 20.71
N ALA A 111 -18.55 14.70 19.92
CA ALA A 111 -19.11 13.91 18.82
C ALA A 111 -18.02 13.59 17.77
N PRO A 112 -18.11 12.46 17.05
CA PRO A 112 -17.09 12.03 16.05
C PRO A 112 -16.71 13.11 15.03
N ALA A 113 -17.64 13.96 14.63
CA ALA A 113 -17.39 15.09 13.73
C ALA A 113 -16.48 16.17 14.36
N GLY A 114 -16.62 16.42 15.67
CA GLY A 114 -15.77 17.34 16.42
C GLY A 114 -14.33 16.83 16.57
N VAL A 115 -14.16 15.52 16.72
CA VAL A 115 -12.83 14.87 16.75
C VAL A 115 -12.09 15.07 15.42
N LYS A 116 -12.78 14.94 14.29
CA LYS A 116 -12.20 15.11 12.95
C LYS A 116 -11.69 16.54 12.73
N SER A 117 -12.49 17.56 13.09
CA SER A 117 -12.11 18.97 12.94
C SER A 117 -10.94 19.35 13.86
N GLN A 118 -10.90 18.83 15.09
CA GLN A 118 -9.78 18.99 16.01
C GLN A 118 -8.50 18.36 15.47
N TRP A 119 -8.60 17.18 14.89
CA TRP A 119 -7.49 16.50 14.24
C TRP A 119 -6.92 17.28 13.05
N GLU A 120 -7.77 17.86 12.22
CA GLU A 120 -7.34 18.67 11.07
C GLU A 120 -6.59 19.92 11.52
N ARG A 121 -7.07 20.58 12.59
CA ARG A 121 -6.38 21.74 13.19
C ARG A 121 -5.00 21.34 13.71
N ILE A 122 -4.90 20.29 14.53
CA ILE A 122 -3.63 19.84 15.10
C ILE A 122 -2.65 19.43 14.00
N LYS A 123 -3.12 18.74 12.94
CA LYS A 123 -2.29 18.40 11.77
C LYS A 123 -1.77 19.65 11.04
N ALA A 124 -2.58 20.70 10.93
CA ALA A 124 -2.17 21.96 10.32
C ALA A 124 -1.08 22.66 11.14
N GLU A 125 -1.23 22.69 12.47
CA GLU A 125 -0.23 23.20 13.41
C GLU A 125 1.10 22.43 13.31
N GLU A 126 1.04 21.08 13.36
CA GLU A 126 2.23 20.21 13.17
C GLU A 126 2.92 20.44 11.84
N LYS A 127 2.16 20.71 10.80
CA LYS A 127 2.71 20.98 9.45
C LYS A 127 3.42 22.32 9.44
N ALA A 128 2.87 23.35 10.06
CA ALA A 128 3.49 24.66 10.19
C ALA A 128 4.81 24.57 10.99
N GLU A 129 4.82 23.86 12.13
CA GLU A 129 6.03 23.60 12.92
C GLU A 129 7.13 22.87 12.12
N ARG A 130 6.75 21.87 11.33
CA ARG A 130 7.71 21.14 10.45
C ARG A 130 8.25 22.01 9.33
N ALA A 131 7.42 22.87 8.74
CA ALA A 131 7.84 23.80 7.70
C ALA A 131 8.88 24.78 8.26
N THR A 132 8.68 25.29 9.47
CA THR A 132 9.63 26.19 10.14
C THR A 132 10.98 25.51 10.42
N ARG A 133 10.97 24.22 10.83
CA ARG A 133 12.22 23.45 11.05
C ARG A 133 12.95 23.12 9.76
N ARG A 134 12.24 22.98 8.62
CA ARG A 134 12.80 22.67 7.30
C ARG A 134 13.25 23.90 6.52
N SER A 135 12.92 25.10 6.96
CA SER A 135 13.28 26.37 6.28
C SER A 135 14.79 26.62 6.17
N GLY A 136 15.63 25.75 6.73
CA GLY A 136 17.08 25.75 6.48
C GLY A 136 17.52 25.13 5.13
N ASN A 137 16.62 24.43 4.41
CA ASN A 137 16.90 23.78 3.10
C ASN A 137 15.77 24.09 2.09
N ALA A 138 15.44 25.37 1.89
CA ALA A 138 14.26 25.79 1.15
C ALA A 138 14.61 26.23 -0.28
N GLU A 139 14.51 25.31 -1.24
CA GLU A 139 14.31 25.70 -2.66
C GLU A 139 12.93 25.27 -3.24
N THR A 140 12.06 24.60 -2.47
CA THR A 140 10.76 24.11 -2.98
C THR A 140 9.54 24.57 -2.20
N SER A 141 9.63 25.62 -1.35
CA SER A 141 8.56 25.99 -0.41
C SER A 141 7.35 26.74 -1.00
N GLY A 142 7.26 26.90 -2.32
CA GLY A 142 6.17 27.63 -2.99
C GLY A 142 5.20 26.77 -3.83
N SER A 143 5.52 25.51 -4.12
CA SER A 143 4.69 24.68 -5.00
C SER A 143 3.45 24.15 -4.29
N LEU A 144 2.30 24.26 -4.94
CA LEU A 144 1.04 23.65 -4.48
C LEU A 144 1.18 22.17 -4.16
N LEU A 145 1.97 21.44 -4.94
CA LEU A 145 2.15 20.00 -4.87
C LEU A 145 3.21 19.56 -3.84
N SER A 146 4.04 20.48 -3.32
CA SER A 146 5.08 20.16 -2.31
C SER A 146 4.56 19.52 -1.03
N ASN A 147 3.26 19.60 -0.80
CA ASN A 147 2.58 19.03 0.36
C ASN A 147 2.08 17.59 0.14
N VAL A 148 2.17 17.07 -1.07
CA VAL A 148 1.84 15.67 -1.36
C VAL A 148 3.02 14.81 -0.93
N LYS A 149 2.75 13.83 -0.07
CA LYS A 149 3.79 12.93 0.44
C LYS A 149 4.44 12.16 -0.70
N THR A 150 5.76 12.05 -0.67
CA THR A 150 6.53 11.28 -1.67
C THR A 150 6.58 9.78 -1.36
N GLY A 151 6.56 9.41 -0.08
CA GLY A 151 6.56 8.01 0.36
C GLY A 151 5.15 7.43 0.44
N GLN A 152 4.48 7.30 -0.70
CA GLN A 152 3.18 6.64 -0.87
C GLN A 152 3.28 5.67 -2.05
N PRO A 153 2.45 4.61 -2.09
CA PRO A 153 2.29 3.79 -3.29
C PRO A 153 1.99 4.66 -4.52
N ALA A 154 2.45 4.24 -5.68
CA ALA A 154 2.45 5.10 -6.86
C ALA A 154 1.06 5.58 -7.28
N LEU A 155 0.06 4.69 -7.28
CA LEU A 155 -1.32 5.03 -7.65
C LEU A 155 -1.96 5.94 -6.58
N THR A 156 -1.73 5.67 -5.31
CA THR A 156 -2.19 6.53 -4.20
C THR A 156 -1.59 7.94 -4.30
N ARG A 157 -0.30 8.04 -4.65
CA ARG A 157 0.36 9.33 -4.84
C ARG A 157 -0.18 10.07 -6.04
N ALA A 158 -0.39 9.40 -7.18
CA ALA A 158 -1.02 9.97 -8.37
C ALA A 158 -2.41 10.53 -8.04
N MET A 159 -3.25 9.79 -7.32
CA MET A 159 -4.55 10.24 -6.81
C MET A 159 -4.42 11.51 -5.96
N ALA A 160 -3.46 11.54 -5.04
CA ALA A 160 -3.24 12.69 -4.15
C ALA A 160 -2.76 13.94 -4.93
N LEU A 161 -1.91 13.77 -5.94
CA LEU A 161 -1.45 14.85 -6.83
C LEU A 161 -2.62 15.43 -7.61
N GLN A 162 -3.45 14.60 -8.22
CA GLN A 162 -4.61 15.02 -8.99
C GLN A 162 -5.66 15.72 -8.12
N ARG A 163 -5.99 15.16 -6.94
CA ARG A 163 -6.88 15.82 -5.96
C ARG A 163 -6.33 17.18 -5.54
N LYS A 164 -5.02 17.32 -5.42
CA LYS A 164 -4.42 18.59 -5.04
C LYS A 164 -4.47 19.60 -6.18
N ALA A 165 -4.21 19.17 -7.41
CA ALA A 165 -4.30 20.02 -8.60
C ALA A 165 -5.76 20.49 -8.85
N SER A 166 -6.75 19.63 -8.62
CA SER A 166 -8.17 19.98 -8.80
C SER A 166 -8.64 21.11 -7.87
N THR A 167 -7.99 21.31 -6.70
CA THR A 167 -8.37 22.40 -5.77
C THR A 167 -8.13 23.81 -6.35
N VAL A 168 -7.37 23.95 -7.42
CA VAL A 168 -7.11 25.21 -8.11
C VAL A 168 -7.74 25.24 -9.52
N GLY A 169 -8.65 24.32 -9.80
CA GLY A 169 -9.35 24.25 -11.09
C GLY A 169 -8.60 23.51 -12.20
N PHE A 170 -7.44 22.91 -11.88
CA PHE A 170 -6.75 22.03 -12.83
C PHE A 170 -7.37 20.63 -12.75
N ASP A 171 -8.53 20.49 -13.38
CA ASP A 171 -9.33 19.26 -13.39
C ASP A 171 -10.14 19.11 -14.66
N CYS A 172 -10.31 17.87 -15.10
CA CYS A 172 -11.27 17.49 -16.12
C CYS A 172 -12.53 16.98 -15.42
N ASN A 173 -13.60 17.77 -15.37
CA ASN A 173 -14.80 17.46 -14.60
C ASN A 173 -15.74 16.42 -15.23
N ASP A 174 -15.37 15.87 -16.40
CA ASP A 174 -16.15 14.86 -17.11
C ASP A 174 -15.40 13.52 -17.19
N PRO A 175 -15.90 12.45 -16.54
CA PRO A 175 -15.30 11.11 -16.66
C PRO A 175 -15.18 10.61 -18.11
N ARG A 176 -16.05 11.07 -19.02
CA ARG A 176 -15.99 10.69 -20.44
C ARG A 176 -14.81 11.35 -21.16
N ALA A 177 -14.46 12.57 -20.77
CA ALA A 177 -13.26 13.22 -21.28
C ALA A 177 -11.98 12.54 -20.75
N VAL A 178 -12.01 12.04 -19.50
CA VAL A 178 -10.91 11.21 -18.98
C VAL A 178 -10.78 9.90 -19.77
N LEU A 179 -11.89 9.25 -20.13
CA LEU A 179 -11.86 8.07 -21.00
C LEU A 179 -11.31 8.38 -22.41
N GLN A 180 -11.53 9.59 -22.92
CA GLN A 180 -10.93 10.02 -24.18
C GLN A 180 -9.39 10.14 -24.04
N LYS A 181 -8.91 10.72 -22.93
CA LYS A 181 -7.47 10.79 -22.66
C LYS A 181 -6.82 9.42 -22.53
N ILE A 182 -7.50 8.46 -21.87
CA ILE A 182 -7.00 7.07 -21.77
C ILE A 182 -6.82 6.43 -23.17
N ARG A 183 -7.71 6.75 -24.15
CA ARG A 183 -7.54 6.24 -25.52
C ARG A 183 -6.38 6.91 -26.24
N GLU A 184 -6.21 8.21 -26.02
CA GLU A 184 -5.08 8.99 -26.55
C GLU A 184 -3.74 8.41 -26.03
N GLU A 185 -3.60 8.17 -24.73
CA GLU A 185 -2.39 7.54 -24.18
C GLU A 185 -2.15 6.11 -24.72
N ALA A 186 -3.23 5.36 -24.99
CA ALA A 186 -3.11 4.06 -25.62
C ALA A 186 -2.63 4.15 -27.08
N ASP A 187 -3.10 5.15 -27.84
CA ASP A 187 -2.65 5.41 -29.22
C ASP A 187 -1.17 5.86 -29.23
N GLU A 188 -0.72 6.64 -28.22
CA GLU A 188 0.67 7.06 -28.06
C GLU A 188 1.60 5.86 -27.74
N ILE A 189 1.13 4.91 -26.90
CA ILE A 189 1.82 3.63 -26.66
C ILE A 189 1.95 2.83 -27.98
N GLU A 190 0.91 2.75 -28.81
CA GLU A 190 0.93 2.05 -30.08
C GLU A 190 1.99 2.69 -31.02
N ALA A 191 2.04 4.01 -31.09
CA ALA A 191 3.05 4.73 -31.86
C ALA A 191 4.48 4.49 -31.34
N ALA A 192 4.68 4.50 -30.01
CA ALA A 192 5.97 4.22 -29.39
C ALA A 192 6.44 2.78 -29.64
N LEU A 193 5.52 1.81 -29.71
CA LEU A 193 5.84 0.43 -30.09
C LEU A 193 6.34 0.33 -31.55
N ASP A 194 5.74 1.08 -32.46
CA ASP A 194 6.15 1.11 -33.88
C ASP A 194 7.53 1.75 -34.06
N HIS A 195 7.87 2.75 -33.24
CA HIS A 195 9.20 3.39 -33.24
C HIS A 195 10.28 2.56 -32.55
N GLY A 196 9.91 1.64 -31.66
CA GLY A 196 10.83 0.77 -30.92
C GLY A 196 11.63 1.49 -29.82
N ASP A 197 11.22 2.68 -29.39
CA ASP A 197 11.85 3.43 -28.31
C ASP A 197 11.31 2.98 -26.95
N LYS A 198 12.15 2.23 -26.21
CA LYS A 198 11.79 1.71 -24.89
C LYS A 198 11.58 2.78 -23.83
N ALA A 199 12.28 3.92 -23.93
CA ALA A 199 12.15 5.00 -22.96
C ALA A 199 10.83 5.75 -23.15
N GLU A 200 10.46 6.02 -24.41
CA GLU A 200 9.18 6.59 -24.79
C GLU A 200 8.04 5.65 -24.37
N LEU A 201 8.12 4.37 -24.68
CA LEU A 201 7.14 3.35 -24.30
C LEU A 201 6.92 3.29 -22.78
N ALA A 202 7.98 3.39 -21.98
CA ALA A 202 7.87 3.43 -20.52
C ALA A 202 7.21 4.72 -20.02
N SER A 203 7.46 5.86 -20.67
CA SER A 203 6.83 7.15 -20.37
C SER A 203 5.32 7.08 -20.62
N GLU A 204 4.92 6.71 -21.83
CA GLU A 204 3.51 6.63 -22.21
C GLU A 204 2.72 5.60 -21.37
N THR A 205 3.36 4.49 -21.00
CA THR A 205 2.78 3.54 -20.04
C THR A 205 2.50 4.21 -18.68
N GLY A 206 3.42 5.07 -18.21
CA GLY A 206 3.24 5.85 -16.98
C GLY A 206 2.06 6.84 -17.10
N ASP A 207 1.93 7.51 -18.23
CA ASP A 207 0.87 8.49 -18.49
C ASP A 207 -0.50 7.80 -18.59
N LEU A 208 -0.59 6.63 -19.22
CA LEU A 208 -1.79 5.79 -19.22
C LEU A 208 -2.21 5.39 -17.79
N LEU A 209 -1.26 4.94 -16.96
CA LEU A 209 -1.54 4.61 -15.54
C LEU A 209 -2.05 5.83 -14.78
N PHE A 210 -1.46 7.00 -15.02
CA PHE A 210 -1.89 8.26 -14.38
C PHE A 210 -3.30 8.67 -14.82
N ALA A 211 -3.66 8.49 -16.10
CA ALA A 211 -4.99 8.73 -16.64
C ALA A 211 -6.03 7.74 -16.04
N LEU A 212 -5.67 6.47 -15.85
CA LEU A 212 -6.51 5.47 -15.18
C LEU A 212 -6.80 5.84 -13.72
N VAL A 213 -5.79 6.35 -12.99
CA VAL A 213 -5.99 6.86 -11.62
C VAL A 213 -6.95 8.05 -11.62
N ASN A 214 -6.88 8.92 -12.64
CA ASN A 214 -7.80 10.04 -12.77
C ASN A 214 -9.25 9.55 -12.98
N LEU A 215 -9.46 8.53 -13.80
CA LEU A 215 -10.76 7.90 -13.94
C LEU A 215 -11.27 7.34 -12.60
N ALA A 216 -10.42 6.60 -11.88
CA ALA A 216 -10.76 6.05 -10.57
C ALA A 216 -11.22 7.15 -9.60
N ARG A 217 -10.53 8.29 -9.58
CA ARG A 217 -10.92 9.47 -8.80
C ARG A 217 -12.31 10.00 -9.13
N HIS A 218 -12.66 10.04 -10.41
CA HIS A 218 -13.96 10.54 -10.87
C HIS A 218 -15.14 9.61 -10.56
N VAL A 219 -14.88 8.30 -10.42
CA VAL A 219 -15.88 7.31 -10.02
C VAL A 219 -15.83 6.96 -8.53
N ASP A 220 -15.08 7.75 -7.76
CA ASP A 220 -14.88 7.60 -6.30
C ASP A 220 -14.36 6.21 -5.90
N ALA A 221 -13.54 5.62 -6.77
CA ALA A 221 -12.86 4.36 -6.51
C ALA A 221 -11.43 4.59 -6.01
N ASP A 222 -10.97 3.81 -5.04
CA ASP A 222 -9.56 3.77 -4.67
C ASP A 222 -8.80 2.86 -5.64
N PRO A 223 -7.78 3.37 -6.38
CA PRO A 223 -7.12 2.61 -7.44
C PRO A 223 -6.28 1.44 -6.91
N GLU A 224 -5.66 1.57 -5.72
CA GLU A 224 -4.93 0.48 -5.08
C GLU A 224 -5.89 -0.66 -4.71
N THR A 225 -6.95 -0.35 -3.99
CA THR A 225 -7.98 -1.32 -3.59
C THR A 225 -8.62 -1.99 -4.81
N ALA A 226 -8.88 -1.23 -5.89
CA ALA A 226 -9.48 -1.77 -7.11
C ALA A 226 -8.54 -2.77 -7.80
N LEU A 227 -7.23 -2.48 -7.83
CA LEU A 227 -6.22 -3.37 -8.43
C LEU A 227 -5.99 -4.61 -7.56
N HIS A 228 -5.91 -4.46 -6.23
CA HIS A 228 -5.86 -5.59 -5.30
C HIS A 228 -7.04 -6.55 -5.50
N GLY A 229 -8.27 -6.02 -5.58
CA GLY A 229 -9.44 -6.83 -5.85
C GLY A 229 -9.39 -7.55 -7.20
N THR A 230 -8.70 -6.97 -8.19
CA THR A 230 -8.50 -7.61 -9.50
C THR A 230 -7.43 -8.69 -9.44
N ASN A 231 -6.34 -8.49 -8.69
CA ASN A 231 -5.31 -9.51 -8.44
C ASN A 231 -5.92 -10.74 -7.78
N ALA A 232 -6.61 -10.57 -6.65
CA ALA A 232 -7.29 -11.66 -5.96
C ALA A 232 -8.31 -12.41 -6.85
N LYS A 233 -9.00 -11.69 -7.73
CA LYS A 233 -9.89 -12.30 -8.73
C LYS A 233 -9.12 -13.12 -9.76
N PHE A 234 -7.97 -12.63 -10.22
CA PHE A 234 -7.09 -13.35 -11.14
C PHE A 234 -6.60 -14.65 -10.51
N GLU A 235 -6.07 -14.59 -9.29
CA GLU A 235 -5.55 -15.74 -8.54
C GLU A 235 -6.61 -16.81 -8.33
N ARG A 236 -7.82 -16.44 -7.89
CA ARG A 236 -8.92 -17.40 -7.72
C ARG A 236 -9.30 -18.10 -9.02
N ARG A 237 -9.32 -17.38 -10.14
CA ARG A 237 -9.65 -17.97 -11.45
C ARG A 237 -8.51 -18.83 -11.96
N PHE A 238 -7.27 -18.42 -11.74
CA PHE A 238 -6.13 -19.23 -12.13
C PHE A 238 -6.03 -20.53 -11.34
N ALA A 239 -6.26 -20.47 -10.02
CA ALA A 239 -6.38 -21.66 -9.16
C ALA A 239 -7.54 -22.59 -9.57
N TYR A 240 -8.61 -22.05 -10.20
CA TYR A 240 -9.63 -22.90 -10.82
C TYR A 240 -9.07 -23.67 -12.00
N ILE A 241 -8.28 -23.03 -12.88
CA ILE A 241 -7.63 -23.69 -14.04
C ILE A 241 -6.75 -24.83 -13.54
N GLU A 242 -5.88 -24.55 -12.55
CA GLU A 242 -5.00 -25.56 -11.95
C GLU A 242 -5.75 -26.78 -11.46
N ARG A 243 -6.79 -26.56 -10.65
CA ARG A 243 -7.62 -27.67 -10.14
C ARG A 243 -8.35 -28.43 -11.25
N ALA A 244 -8.85 -27.74 -12.26
CA ALA A 244 -9.57 -28.36 -13.37
C ALA A 244 -8.64 -29.21 -14.24
N LEU A 245 -7.40 -28.79 -14.46
CA LEU A 245 -6.38 -29.56 -15.18
C LEU A 245 -5.91 -30.76 -14.32
N ALA A 246 -5.62 -30.54 -13.04
CA ALA A 246 -5.20 -31.60 -12.14
C ALA A 246 -6.26 -32.72 -12.02
N SER A 247 -7.56 -32.38 -12.05
CA SER A 247 -8.64 -33.37 -12.06
C SER A 247 -8.66 -34.27 -13.31
N LYS A 248 -7.93 -33.89 -14.35
CA LYS A 248 -7.77 -34.63 -15.61
C LYS A 248 -6.35 -35.22 -15.75
N ASP A 249 -5.60 -35.29 -14.64
CA ASP A 249 -4.18 -35.72 -14.62
C ASP A 249 -3.30 -34.92 -15.60
N ARG A 250 -3.56 -33.62 -15.77
CA ARG A 250 -2.82 -32.73 -16.66
C ARG A 250 -2.15 -31.58 -15.88
N THR A 251 -0.98 -31.18 -16.37
CA THR A 251 -0.24 -30.02 -15.84
C THR A 251 -0.52 -28.75 -16.66
N LEU A 252 -0.20 -27.59 -16.10
CA LEU A 252 -0.34 -26.30 -16.79
C LEU A 252 0.50 -26.25 -18.08
N GLU A 253 1.72 -26.81 -18.05
CA GLU A 253 2.65 -26.81 -19.19
C GLU A 253 2.15 -27.66 -20.36
N ALA A 254 1.30 -28.66 -20.06
CA ALA A 254 0.69 -29.52 -21.07
C ALA A 254 -0.62 -28.96 -21.65
N ALA A 255 -1.14 -27.87 -21.08
CA ALA A 255 -2.37 -27.22 -21.53
C ALA A 255 -2.08 -26.18 -22.61
N SER A 256 -2.94 -26.09 -23.61
CA SER A 256 -2.90 -24.98 -24.57
C SER A 256 -3.53 -23.72 -23.99
N LEU A 257 -3.13 -22.55 -24.52
CA LEU A 257 -3.76 -21.27 -24.15
C LEU A 257 -5.28 -21.30 -24.36
N ALA A 258 -5.75 -21.88 -25.46
CA ALA A 258 -7.19 -21.97 -25.76
C ALA A 258 -7.95 -22.82 -24.72
N GLU A 259 -7.33 -23.86 -24.17
CA GLU A 259 -7.92 -24.66 -23.10
C GLU A 259 -7.94 -23.90 -21.77
N MET A 260 -6.85 -23.20 -21.43
CA MET A 260 -6.80 -22.34 -20.25
C MET A 260 -7.82 -21.21 -20.33
N ASP A 261 -7.99 -20.59 -21.50
CA ASP A 261 -9.02 -19.56 -21.72
C ASP A 261 -10.46 -20.10 -21.55
N ALA A 262 -10.71 -21.32 -22.01
CA ALA A 262 -12.02 -21.95 -21.80
C ALA A 262 -12.30 -22.18 -20.30
N LEU A 263 -11.33 -22.67 -19.54
CA LEU A 263 -11.42 -22.87 -18.11
C LEU A 263 -11.52 -21.53 -17.34
N TRP A 264 -10.84 -20.49 -17.79
CA TRP A 264 -10.96 -19.13 -17.26
C TRP A 264 -12.38 -18.59 -17.42
N ASN A 265 -12.98 -18.77 -18.60
CA ASN A 265 -14.37 -18.34 -18.86
C ASN A 265 -15.38 -19.14 -18.03
N GLU A 266 -15.11 -20.44 -17.79
CA GLU A 266 -15.90 -21.28 -16.90
C GLU A 266 -15.83 -20.77 -15.44
N ALA A 267 -14.64 -20.45 -14.94
CA ALA A 267 -14.43 -19.86 -13.62
C ALA A 267 -15.22 -18.55 -13.46
N LYS A 268 -15.14 -17.66 -14.48
CA LYS A 268 -15.89 -16.42 -14.52
C LYS A 268 -17.42 -16.62 -14.49
N ALA A 269 -17.94 -17.62 -15.21
CA ALA A 269 -19.35 -17.94 -15.22
C ALA A 269 -19.83 -18.48 -13.87
N ASN A 270 -18.99 -19.24 -13.17
CA ASN A 270 -19.28 -19.77 -11.84
C ASN A 270 -19.36 -18.69 -10.75
N GLU A 271 -18.52 -17.63 -10.86
CA GLU A 271 -18.56 -16.47 -9.94
C GLU A 271 -19.84 -15.64 -10.08
N THR A 272 -20.44 -15.60 -11.28
CA THR A 272 -21.64 -14.81 -11.54
C THR A 272 -22.95 -15.54 -11.20
N ARG A 273 -22.91 -16.83 -10.86
CA ARG A 273 -24.09 -17.56 -10.38
C ARG A 273 -24.35 -17.22 -8.91
N PRO A 274 -25.52 -16.68 -8.53
CA PRO A 274 -25.87 -16.54 -7.11
C PRO A 274 -25.87 -17.93 -6.49
N SER A 275 -25.20 -18.07 -5.34
CA SER A 275 -25.24 -19.30 -4.54
C SER A 275 -26.70 -19.57 -4.18
N CYS A 276 -27.27 -20.60 -4.77
CA CYS A 276 -28.59 -21.12 -4.37
C CYS A 276 -28.46 -21.61 -2.91
N PRO A 277 -29.26 -21.11 -1.95
CA PRO A 277 -29.22 -21.64 -0.60
C PRO A 277 -29.56 -23.13 -0.65
N PRO A 278 -28.93 -23.97 0.20
CA PRO A 278 -29.26 -25.38 0.27
C PRO A 278 -30.75 -25.52 0.57
N SER A 279 -31.46 -26.25 -0.30
CA SER A 279 -32.86 -26.60 -0.09
C SER A 279 -32.96 -27.38 1.22
N GLU A 280 -33.59 -26.79 2.23
CA GLU A 280 -34.04 -27.53 3.43
C GLU A 280 -34.97 -28.66 2.99
N HIS A 281 -34.42 -29.85 2.90
CA HIS A 281 -35.24 -31.03 2.80
C HIS A 281 -35.93 -31.24 4.16
N SER A 282 -37.16 -30.81 4.21
CA SER A 282 -38.16 -31.15 5.19
C SER A 282 -38.16 -32.66 5.41
N ALA A 283 -37.65 -33.10 6.56
CA ALA A 283 -37.94 -34.46 7.08
C ALA A 283 -39.29 -34.41 7.79
N ARG A 284 -40.23 -35.15 7.24
CA ARG A 284 -41.45 -35.59 7.96
C ARG A 284 -41.10 -36.77 8.85
#